data_ab823fbb19050f6ef2147b52c2088f86
#
_entry.id   ab823fbb19050f6ef2147b52c2088f86
#
_cell.length_a   1.000
_cell.length_b   1.000
_cell.length_c   1.000
_cell.angle_alpha   90.00
_cell.angle_beta   90.00
_cell.angle_gamma   90.00
#
_symmetry.space_group_name_H-M   'P 1'
#
loop_
_entity.id
_entity.type
_entity.pdbx_description
1 polymer ?
#
loop_
_entity_poly.entity_id
_entity_poly.type
_entity_poly.pdbx_seq_one_letter_code
_entity_poly.pdbx_strand_id
1 'polypeptide(L)'
;MLRRLAARLLLLGFSLGVSLLIAELAVRLVRPQAVMTVSRGLYVPDPPRRYRLQPGFRGRITNRVEFDTRVSINREGLRGPEIGPKLPGTLRVLVLGDSFAFGVGAQGEETYPARLQEILCARGVRAEVLNAGAPGFGVPDETAWYERWGKPLAPDVLLLTVFIGNDLQDAVPGPKPAAVDGALVMPGETAGGLSRWLYYHFQLFVLIKNSPLGASLRRLLGRPEPLETRQQREEFDLYAKEGTSETVRQGAAETERAVAALAADAGKARVLAVIVPSLIQVDPRRWQANLQRFGLDPARYDRACPNEIFRGIFARHGIPVLDLMEPFSLALAKGQKIYYSIDQHLTPAGYRLAAERIGLELADPPLPEPE
;
A
#
# COMPACT_ATOMS: atom_id res chain seq x y z
N MET A 1 19.84 54.01 20.79
CA MET A 1 19.06 53.53 19.63
C MET A 1 19.17 52.02 19.47
N LEU A 2 20.35 51.42 19.42
CA LEU A 2 20.58 49.97 19.26
C LEU A 2 19.88 49.08 20.32
N ARG A 3 19.96 49.44 21.63
CA ARG A 3 19.30 48.65 22.69
C ARG A 3 17.78 48.60 22.54
N ARG A 4 17.13 49.69 22.11
CA ARG A 4 15.66 49.70 21.87
C ARG A 4 15.29 48.90 20.64
N LEU A 5 16.12 48.91 19.58
CA LEU A 5 15.91 48.08 18.38
C LEU A 5 16.08 46.61 18.72
N ALA A 6 17.11 46.22 19.45
CA ALA A 6 17.35 44.86 19.92
C ALA A 6 16.18 44.33 20.78
N ALA A 7 15.68 45.15 21.73
CA ALA A 7 14.52 44.80 22.55
C ALA A 7 13.24 44.60 21.72
N ARG A 8 13.01 45.45 20.69
CA ARG A 8 11.84 45.26 19.79
C ARG A 8 11.97 44.00 18.94
N LEU A 9 13.15 43.68 18.44
CA LEU A 9 13.40 42.45 17.66
C LEU A 9 13.23 41.21 18.52
N LEU A 10 13.69 41.25 19.77
CA LEU A 10 13.50 40.15 20.74
C LEU A 10 11.99 39.95 21.07
N LEU A 11 11.26 41.05 21.30
CA LEU A 11 9.82 41.01 21.54
C LEU A 11 9.08 40.48 20.32
N LEU A 12 9.44 40.92 19.13
CA LEU A 12 8.86 40.42 17.88
C LEU A 12 9.11 38.91 17.70
N GLY A 13 10.36 38.49 17.90
CA GLY A 13 10.75 37.06 17.83
C GLY A 13 10.01 36.21 18.86
N PHE A 14 9.91 36.72 20.11
CA PHE A 14 9.15 36.03 21.17
C PHE A 14 7.65 35.91 20.82
N SER A 15 7.02 37.04 20.41
CA SER A 15 5.61 37.05 20.02
C SER A 15 5.33 36.11 18.84
N LEU A 16 6.21 36.10 17.84
CA LEU A 16 6.11 35.19 16.70
C LEU A 16 6.24 33.73 17.15
N GLY A 17 7.20 33.41 18.02
CA GLY A 17 7.39 32.07 18.57
C GLY A 17 6.17 31.58 19.34
N VAL A 18 5.60 32.41 20.21
CA VAL A 18 4.37 32.11 20.94
C VAL A 18 3.18 31.91 19.99
N SER A 19 3.04 32.76 18.97
CA SER A 19 1.97 32.64 17.97
C SER A 19 2.08 31.35 17.18
N LEU A 20 3.28 30.96 16.75
CA LEU A 20 3.52 29.69 16.06
C LEU A 20 3.24 28.48 16.97
N LEU A 21 3.61 28.55 18.24
CA LEU A 21 3.33 27.49 19.21
C LEU A 21 1.81 27.32 19.42
N ILE A 22 1.07 28.42 19.57
CA ILE A 22 -0.40 28.40 19.70
C ILE A 22 -1.03 27.83 18.42
N ALA A 23 -0.58 28.25 17.24
CA ALA A 23 -1.06 27.76 15.97
C ALA A 23 -0.78 26.25 15.80
N GLU A 24 0.41 25.79 16.16
CA GLU A 24 0.76 24.36 16.14
C GLU A 24 -0.15 23.55 17.08
N LEU A 25 -0.38 24.02 18.31
CA LEU A 25 -1.25 23.37 19.27
C LEU A 25 -2.71 23.35 18.76
N ALA A 26 -3.18 24.45 18.19
CA ALA A 26 -4.52 24.53 17.60
C ALA A 26 -4.68 23.51 16.46
N VAL A 27 -3.70 23.40 15.54
CA VAL A 27 -3.73 22.40 14.47
C VAL A 27 -3.77 20.98 15.03
N ARG A 28 -2.97 20.68 16.03
CA ARG A 28 -2.94 19.34 16.68
C ARG A 28 -4.28 18.97 17.31
N LEU A 29 -4.99 19.94 17.88
CA LEU A 29 -6.26 19.69 18.57
C LEU A 29 -7.48 19.73 17.65
N VAL A 30 -7.51 20.66 16.70
CA VAL A 30 -8.70 20.92 15.87
C VAL A 30 -8.67 20.19 14.54
N ARG A 31 -7.48 20.08 13.92
CA ARG A 31 -7.31 19.49 12.60
C ARG A 31 -5.97 18.73 12.50
N PRO A 32 -5.81 17.63 13.23
CA PRO A 32 -4.59 16.86 13.19
C PRO A 32 -4.27 16.40 11.76
N GLN A 33 -3.00 16.48 11.39
CA GLN A 33 -2.53 16.14 10.04
C GLN A 33 -2.04 14.70 10.02
N ALA A 34 -2.49 13.92 9.04
CA ALA A 34 -2.00 12.57 8.83
C ALA A 34 -0.55 12.61 8.34
N VAL A 35 0.32 11.94 9.06
CA VAL A 35 1.74 11.78 8.71
C VAL A 35 2.12 10.33 8.95
N MET A 36 2.37 9.61 7.85
CA MET A 36 2.80 8.22 7.92
C MET A 36 4.16 8.14 8.63
N THR A 37 4.22 7.33 9.66
CA THR A 37 5.43 7.06 10.42
C THR A 37 5.60 5.55 10.58
N VAL A 38 6.76 5.06 10.20
CA VAL A 38 7.17 3.65 10.31
C VAL A 38 8.33 3.58 11.28
N SER A 39 8.28 2.65 12.24
CA SER A 39 9.41 2.41 13.13
C SER A 39 10.66 2.03 12.34
N ARG A 40 11.80 2.63 12.66
CA ARG A 40 13.09 2.30 12.00
C ARG A 40 13.43 0.84 12.16
N GLY A 41 14.09 0.27 11.16
CA GLY A 41 14.53 -1.12 11.17
C GLY A 41 13.56 -2.11 10.54
N LEU A 42 12.40 -1.67 10.01
CA LEU A 42 11.48 -2.56 9.32
C LEU A 42 12.06 -3.09 8.01
N TYR A 43 12.85 -2.27 7.32
CA TYR A 43 13.37 -2.60 5.99
C TYR A 43 14.88 -2.79 6.02
N VAL A 44 15.36 -3.84 5.33
CA VAL A 44 16.79 -4.09 5.13
C VAL A 44 17.10 -4.26 3.65
N PRO A 45 18.28 -3.80 3.18
CA PRO A 45 18.71 -4.04 1.81
C PRO A 45 18.74 -5.54 1.49
N ASP A 46 18.32 -5.92 0.29
CA ASP A 46 18.37 -7.30 -0.22
C ASP A 46 18.90 -7.33 -1.68
N PRO A 47 20.19 -7.06 -1.91
CA PRO A 47 20.75 -7.07 -3.26
C PRO A 47 20.65 -8.46 -3.94
N PRO A 48 20.44 -8.52 -5.26
CA PRO A 48 20.30 -7.43 -6.22
C PRO A 48 18.92 -6.74 -6.23
N ARG A 49 18.02 -7.11 -5.32
CA ARG A 49 16.70 -6.50 -5.13
C ARG A 49 16.81 -5.22 -4.32
N ARG A 50 15.66 -4.59 -4.12
CA ARG A 50 15.57 -3.33 -3.39
C ARG A 50 15.77 -3.52 -1.88
N TYR A 51 14.88 -4.28 -1.28
CA TYR A 51 14.83 -4.54 0.16
C TYR A 51 13.96 -5.75 0.47
N ARG A 52 14.02 -6.18 1.72
CA ARG A 52 13.06 -7.11 2.34
C ARG A 52 12.69 -6.62 3.74
N LEU A 53 11.68 -7.23 4.34
CA LEU A 53 11.35 -6.98 5.73
C LEU A 53 12.40 -7.60 6.65
N GLN A 54 12.75 -6.87 7.72
CA GLN A 54 13.75 -7.32 8.69
C GLN A 54 13.23 -8.50 9.52
N PRO A 55 13.83 -9.69 9.44
CA PRO A 55 13.49 -10.80 10.30
C PRO A 55 13.56 -10.44 11.79
N GLY A 56 12.55 -10.87 12.56
CA GLY A 56 12.49 -10.60 14.00
C GLY A 56 12.10 -9.16 14.37
N PHE A 57 11.79 -8.31 13.40
CA PHE A 57 11.40 -6.92 13.66
C PHE A 57 10.12 -6.83 14.50
N ARG A 58 10.12 -5.87 15.44
CA ARG A 58 8.94 -5.45 16.20
C ARG A 58 8.89 -3.93 16.25
N GLY A 59 7.76 -3.35 15.83
CA GLY A 59 7.63 -1.90 15.79
C GLY A 59 6.19 -1.46 15.54
N ARG A 60 6.02 -0.25 15.00
CA ARG A 60 4.71 0.37 14.78
C ARG A 60 4.68 1.05 13.42
N ILE A 61 3.48 1.08 12.83
CA ILE A 61 3.12 1.92 11.69
C ILE A 61 1.90 2.73 12.10
N THR A 62 1.97 4.05 11.93
CA THR A 62 0.88 4.96 12.27
C THR A 62 0.83 6.13 11.32
N ASN A 63 -0.37 6.61 11.00
CA ASN A 63 -0.55 7.92 10.37
C ASN A 63 -0.99 9.00 11.37
N ARG A 64 -0.98 8.66 12.68
CA ARG A 64 -1.31 9.53 13.82
C ARG A 64 -2.77 9.99 13.92
N VAL A 65 -3.60 9.72 12.91
CA VAL A 65 -4.99 10.21 12.84
C VAL A 65 -5.99 9.07 12.73
N GLU A 66 -5.74 8.12 11.83
CA GLU A 66 -6.70 7.08 11.52
C GLU A 66 -6.35 5.72 12.11
N PHE A 67 -5.03 5.44 12.23
CA PHE A 67 -4.56 4.17 12.80
C PHE A 67 -3.21 4.29 13.48
N ASP A 68 -2.97 3.34 14.37
CA ASP A 68 -1.70 3.10 15.05
C ASP A 68 -1.58 1.61 15.32
N THR A 69 -0.77 0.92 14.52
CA THR A 69 -0.70 -0.53 14.47
C THR A 69 0.66 -1.05 14.89
N ARG A 70 0.66 -2.15 15.64
CA ARG A 70 1.87 -2.91 15.94
C ARG A 70 2.20 -3.81 14.76
N VAL A 71 3.48 -3.93 14.46
CA VAL A 71 4.01 -4.78 13.40
C VAL A 71 5.01 -5.75 14.00
N SER A 72 4.82 -7.03 13.72
CA SER A 72 5.74 -8.09 14.05
C SER A 72 6.10 -8.87 12.80
N ILE A 73 7.38 -9.00 12.53
CA ILE A 73 7.94 -9.80 11.42
C ILE A 73 8.64 -11.00 12.06
N ASN A 74 8.33 -12.20 11.59
CA ASN A 74 8.91 -13.43 12.07
C ASN A 74 10.35 -13.64 11.56
N ARG A 75 10.98 -14.76 11.90
CA ARG A 75 12.37 -15.07 11.50
C ARG A 75 12.54 -15.28 10.01
N GLU A 76 11.47 -15.67 9.31
CA GLU A 76 11.45 -15.86 7.86
C GLU A 76 11.26 -14.53 7.09
N GLY A 77 11.01 -13.43 7.81
CA GLY A 77 10.75 -12.12 7.20
C GLY A 77 9.29 -11.92 6.78
N LEU A 78 8.36 -12.70 7.32
CA LEU A 78 6.92 -12.63 7.07
C LEU A 78 6.21 -11.86 8.17
N ARG A 79 5.15 -11.12 7.84
CA ARG A 79 4.32 -10.48 8.84
C ARG A 79 3.42 -11.49 9.54
N GLY A 80 3.63 -11.70 10.83
CA GLY A 80 2.80 -12.60 11.63
C GLY A 80 3.61 -13.40 12.66
N PRO A 81 3.04 -14.51 13.14
CA PRO A 81 3.69 -15.40 14.09
C PRO A 81 4.85 -16.16 13.46
N GLU A 82 5.67 -16.79 14.32
CA GLU A 82 6.69 -17.74 13.90
C GLU A 82 6.02 -18.94 13.22
N ILE A 83 6.66 -19.45 12.17
CA ILE A 83 6.18 -20.64 11.46
C ILE A 83 7.06 -21.84 11.79
N GLY A 84 6.43 -23.01 11.86
CA GLY A 84 7.09 -24.30 12.03
C GLY A 84 7.24 -25.08 10.74
N PRO A 85 7.80 -26.29 10.80
CA PRO A 85 7.72 -27.24 9.71
C PRO A 85 6.27 -27.47 9.28
N LYS A 86 6.02 -27.56 7.99
CA LYS A 86 4.68 -27.88 7.47
C LYS A 86 4.27 -29.27 7.96
N LEU A 87 3.18 -29.34 8.71
CA LEU A 87 2.66 -30.62 9.19
C LEU A 87 1.86 -31.34 8.09
N PRO A 88 1.86 -32.68 8.07
CA PRO A 88 1.00 -33.44 7.15
C PRO A 88 -0.46 -33.02 7.27
N GLY A 89 -1.15 -32.91 6.15
CA GLY A 89 -2.54 -32.49 6.10
C GLY A 89 -2.76 -31.01 6.39
N THR A 90 -1.72 -30.16 6.36
CA THR A 90 -1.85 -28.71 6.49
C THR A 90 -1.85 -28.04 5.12
N LEU A 91 -2.91 -27.32 4.83
CA LEU A 91 -2.97 -26.41 3.68
C LEU A 91 -2.14 -25.16 3.97
N ARG A 92 -1.04 -24.96 3.28
CA ARG A 92 -0.22 -23.76 3.40
C ARG A 92 -0.51 -22.80 2.26
N VAL A 93 -1.05 -21.63 2.61
CA VAL A 93 -1.33 -20.53 1.68
C VAL A 93 -0.26 -19.48 1.85
N LEU A 94 0.46 -19.13 0.79
CA LEU A 94 1.43 -18.04 0.79
C LEU A 94 0.84 -16.83 0.07
N VAL A 95 0.71 -15.72 0.79
CA VAL A 95 0.20 -14.46 0.27
C VAL A 95 1.36 -13.58 -0.18
N LEU A 96 1.38 -13.25 -1.46
CA LEU A 96 2.27 -12.27 -2.09
C LEU A 96 1.47 -10.98 -2.35
N GLY A 97 2.12 -9.84 -2.31
CA GLY A 97 1.51 -8.54 -2.58
C GLY A 97 2.25 -7.40 -1.89
N ASP A 98 1.70 -6.22 -2.04
CA ASP A 98 2.21 -4.95 -1.57
C ASP A 98 1.78 -4.60 -0.12
N SER A 99 1.50 -3.31 0.12
CA SER A 99 1.01 -2.78 1.40
C SER A 99 -0.38 -3.26 1.79
N PHE A 100 -1.23 -3.64 0.81
CA PHE A 100 -2.56 -4.21 1.06
C PHE A 100 -2.45 -5.66 1.54
N ALA A 101 -1.57 -6.45 0.95
CA ALA A 101 -1.28 -7.80 1.44
C ALA A 101 -0.58 -7.76 2.80
N PHE A 102 0.40 -6.88 2.97
CA PHE A 102 1.01 -6.62 4.26
C PHE A 102 -0.03 -6.28 5.32
N GLY A 103 -1.01 -5.45 5.00
CA GLY A 103 -2.10 -5.05 5.89
C GLY A 103 -1.81 -3.74 6.63
N VAL A 104 -1.31 -2.71 5.91
CA VAL A 104 -1.13 -1.36 6.49
C VAL A 104 -2.44 -0.87 7.09
N GLY A 105 -2.40 -0.31 8.29
CA GLY A 105 -3.58 0.18 9.00
C GLY A 105 -4.33 -0.86 9.83
N ALA A 106 -3.92 -2.14 9.82
CA ALA A 106 -4.52 -3.21 10.61
C ALA A 106 -3.52 -3.83 11.59
N GLN A 107 -3.99 -4.29 12.75
CA GLN A 107 -3.20 -5.14 13.65
C GLN A 107 -2.92 -6.49 12.96
N GLY A 108 -1.94 -7.25 13.46
CA GLY A 108 -1.56 -8.52 12.83
C GLY A 108 -2.74 -9.46 12.60
N GLU A 109 -3.57 -9.63 13.61
CA GLU A 109 -4.76 -10.47 13.63
C GLU A 109 -5.95 -9.91 12.81
N GLU A 110 -5.88 -8.64 12.40
CA GLU A 110 -6.93 -7.99 11.59
C GLU A 110 -6.61 -7.98 10.10
N THR A 111 -5.40 -8.37 9.71
CA THR A 111 -5.02 -8.46 8.29
C THR A 111 -5.82 -9.54 7.58
N TYR A 112 -6.05 -9.40 6.27
CA TYR A 112 -6.81 -10.42 5.56
C TYR A 112 -6.12 -11.80 5.54
N PRO A 113 -4.79 -11.95 5.52
CA PRO A 113 -4.17 -13.27 5.63
C PRO A 113 -4.48 -13.96 6.97
N ALA A 114 -4.42 -13.22 8.09
CA ALA A 114 -4.78 -13.77 9.41
C ALA A 114 -6.26 -14.14 9.48
N ARG A 115 -7.15 -13.27 9.00
CA ARG A 115 -8.60 -13.56 8.94
C ARG A 115 -8.94 -14.71 8.00
N LEU A 116 -8.23 -14.85 6.89
CA LEU A 116 -8.39 -16.00 5.99
C LEU A 116 -8.05 -17.31 6.69
N GLN A 117 -6.96 -17.34 7.46
CA GLN A 117 -6.63 -18.53 8.26
C GLN A 117 -7.75 -18.87 9.23
N GLU A 118 -8.29 -17.90 9.98
CA GLU A 118 -9.40 -18.10 10.88
C GLU A 118 -10.64 -18.69 10.16
N ILE A 119 -10.97 -18.14 8.98
CA ILE A 119 -12.12 -18.58 8.17
C ILE A 119 -11.93 -20.03 7.69
N LEU A 120 -10.74 -20.37 7.19
CA LEU A 120 -10.44 -21.72 6.72
C LEU A 120 -10.47 -22.72 7.88
N CYS A 121 -9.87 -22.38 9.02
CA CYS A 121 -9.88 -23.21 10.22
C CYS A 121 -11.31 -23.42 10.76
N ALA A 122 -12.14 -22.38 10.77
CA ALA A 122 -13.55 -22.49 11.18
C ALA A 122 -14.39 -23.40 10.27
N ARG A 123 -13.94 -23.63 9.03
CA ARG A 123 -14.52 -24.58 8.08
C ARG A 123 -13.94 -25.99 8.18
N GLY A 124 -13.09 -26.25 9.18
CA GLY A 124 -12.48 -27.55 9.40
C GLY A 124 -11.21 -27.82 8.59
N VAL A 125 -10.72 -26.83 7.81
CA VAL A 125 -9.46 -26.94 7.08
C VAL A 125 -8.31 -26.62 8.03
N ARG A 126 -7.36 -27.54 8.18
CA ARG A 126 -6.09 -27.23 8.87
C ARG A 126 -5.27 -26.32 7.95
N ALA A 127 -5.40 -25.02 8.13
CA ALA A 127 -4.76 -24.03 7.28
C ALA A 127 -3.67 -23.24 8.02
N GLU A 128 -2.62 -22.89 7.28
CA GLU A 128 -1.57 -21.96 7.68
C GLU A 128 -1.43 -20.90 6.57
N VAL A 129 -1.75 -19.65 6.89
CA VAL A 129 -1.71 -18.55 5.91
C VAL A 129 -0.53 -17.63 6.22
N LEU A 130 0.45 -17.63 5.34
CA LEU A 130 1.72 -16.91 5.48
C LEU A 130 1.64 -15.57 4.75
N ASN A 131 1.92 -14.47 5.45
CA ASN A 131 1.85 -13.12 4.90
C ASN A 131 3.23 -12.64 4.46
N ALA A 132 3.52 -12.72 3.17
CA ALA A 132 4.73 -12.21 2.52
C ALA A 132 4.53 -10.82 1.88
N GLY A 133 3.43 -10.14 2.17
CA GLY A 133 3.19 -8.77 1.68
C GLY A 133 4.30 -7.81 2.13
N ALA A 134 4.75 -6.94 1.22
CA ALA A 134 5.80 -5.96 1.49
C ALA A 134 5.44 -4.59 0.89
N PRO A 135 5.23 -3.55 1.74
CA PRO A 135 4.82 -2.22 1.25
C PRO A 135 5.74 -1.68 0.16
N GLY A 136 5.17 -1.28 -0.98
CA GLY A 136 5.89 -0.73 -2.13
C GLY A 136 6.53 -1.78 -3.06
N PHE A 137 6.18 -3.06 -2.92
CA PHE A 137 6.47 -4.06 -3.93
C PHE A 137 5.46 -3.94 -5.07
N GLY A 138 5.90 -4.29 -6.28
CA GLY A 138 5.03 -4.63 -7.39
C GLY A 138 5.24 -6.09 -7.75
N VAL A 139 4.45 -6.63 -8.67
CA VAL A 139 4.47 -8.06 -9.05
C VAL A 139 5.87 -8.59 -9.40
N PRO A 140 6.78 -7.85 -10.07
CA PRO A 140 8.15 -8.31 -10.29
C PRO A 140 8.96 -8.54 -9.00
N ASP A 141 8.77 -7.68 -7.98
CA ASP A 141 9.45 -7.84 -6.68
C ASP A 141 8.91 -9.04 -5.92
N GLU A 142 7.60 -9.24 -5.95
CA GLU A 142 6.87 -10.33 -5.30
C GLU A 142 7.26 -11.68 -5.88
N THR A 143 7.28 -11.78 -7.23
CA THR A 143 7.73 -12.98 -7.94
C THR A 143 9.18 -13.31 -7.60
N ALA A 144 10.04 -12.31 -7.63
CA ALA A 144 11.42 -12.47 -7.29
C ALA A 144 11.62 -12.81 -5.78
N TRP A 145 10.76 -12.32 -4.88
CA TRP A 145 10.75 -12.73 -3.47
C TRP A 145 10.34 -14.19 -3.32
N TYR A 146 9.27 -14.62 -4.03
CA TYR A 146 8.81 -16.00 -4.04
C TYR A 146 9.89 -16.96 -4.50
N GLU A 147 10.56 -16.68 -5.60
CA GLU A 147 11.64 -17.51 -6.14
C GLU A 147 12.71 -17.82 -5.10
N ARG A 148 13.12 -16.83 -4.33
CA ARG A 148 14.23 -16.95 -3.37
C ARG A 148 13.81 -17.43 -1.99
N TRP A 149 12.71 -16.91 -1.47
CA TRP A 149 12.31 -17.10 -0.07
C TRP A 149 10.99 -17.88 0.07
N GLY A 150 10.11 -17.79 -0.92
CA GLY A 150 8.79 -18.40 -0.87
C GLY A 150 8.76 -19.88 -1.21
N LYS A 151 9.51 -20.31 -2.24
CA LYS A 151 9.56 -21.71 -2.65
C LYS A 151 9.97 -22.68 -1.52
N PRO A 152 10.98 -22.39 -0.68
CA PRO A 152 11.34 -23.27 0.44
C PRO A 152 10.24 -23.45 1.47
N LEU A 153 9.24 -22.54 1.52
CA LEU A 153 8.10 -22.66 2.42
C LEU A 153 7.08 -23.73 1.98
N ALA A 154 7.24 -24.28 0.78
CA ALA A 154 6.39 -25.31 0.18
C ALA A 154 4.87 -25.00 0.28
N PRO A 155 4.41 -23.87 -0.28
CA PRO A 155 2.99 -23.52 -0.28
C PRO A 155 2.20 -24.48 -1.20
N ASP A 156 0.93 -24.73 -0.82
CA ASP A 156 -0.03 -25.42 -1.68
C ASP A 156 -0.81 -24.44 -2.54
N VAL A 157 -0.95 -23.19 -2.03
CA VAL A 157 -1.64 -22.10 -2.71
C VAL A 157 -0.78 -20.85 -2.65
N LEU A 158 -0.66 -20.18 -3.80
CA LEU A 158 -0.10 -18.82 -3.93
C LEU A 158 -1.26 -17.84 -4.16
N LEU A 159 -1.45 -16.92 -3.23
CA LEU A 159 -2.34 -15.78 -3.43
C LEU A 159 -1.51 -14.59 -3.88
N LEU A 160 -1.60 -14.26 -5.16
CA LEU A 160 -0.98 -13.06 -5.71
C LEU A 160 -1.98 -11.90 -5.64
N THR A 161 -1.76 -10.99 -4.70
CA THR A 161 -2.64 -9.84 -4.49
C THR A 161 -2.10 -8.63 -5.22
N VAL A 162 -2.85 -8.11 -6.17
CA VAL A 162 -2.51 -6.88 -6.89
C VAL A 162 -3.41 -5.73 -6.48
N PHE A 163 -2.80 -4.59 -6.19
CA PHE A 163 -3.50 -3.34 -5.95
C PHE A 163 -3.47 -2.48 -7.20
N ILE A 164 -4.64 -2.15 -7.71
CA ILE A 164 -4.73 -1.44 -9.00
C ILE A 164 -4.17 -0.02 -8.99
N GLY A 165 -4.02 0.60 -7.80
CA GLY A 165 -3.61 1.99 -7.69
C GLY A 165 -2.13 2.26 -8.01
N ASN A 166 -1.25 1.28 -7.84
CA ASN A 166 0.21 1.48 -8.01
C ASN A 166 0.99 0.29 -8.60
N ASP A 167 0.46 -0.93 -8.60
CA ASP A 167 1.26 -2.12 -8.97
C ASP A 167 1.82 -2.07 -10.40
N LEU A 168 1.07 -1.49 -11.34
CA LEU A 168 1.60 -1.29 -12.69
C LEU A 168 2.73 -0.25 -12.71
N GLN A 169 2.61 0.84 -11.95
CA GLN A 169 3.68 1.83 -11.82
C GLN A 169 4.89 1.27 -11.06
N ASP A 170 4.62 0.47 -10.01
CA ASP A 170 5.66 -0.18 -9.23
C ASP A 170 6.35 -1.32 -10.01
N ALA A 171 5.74 -1.86 -11.05
CA ALA A 171 6.37 -2.80 -11.95
C ALA A 171 7.39 -2.15 -12.92
N VAL A 172 7.21 -0.87 -13.27
CA VAL A 172 8.08 -0.19 -14.26
C VAL A 172 9.53 -0.13 -13.76
N PRO A 173 10.53 -0.53 -14.56
CA PRO A 173 11.94 -0.37 -14.20
C PRO A 173 12.32 1.10 -13.98
N GLY A 174 13.18 1.36 -13.02
CA GLY A 174 13.65 2.72 -12.73
C GLY A 174 14.07 2.91 -11.27
N PRO A 175 14.35 4.16 -10.88
CA PRO A 175 14.68 4.48 -9.49
C PRO A 175 13.50 4.14 -8.57
N LYS A 176 13.74 3.29 -7.60
CA LYS A 176 12.76 2.77 -6.63
C LYS A 176 13.14 3.15 -5.21
N PRO A 177 12.20 3.14 -4.25
CA PRO A 177 12.55 3.27 -2.84
C PRO A 177 13.60 2.25 -2.43
N ALA A 178 14.58 2.68 -1.63
CA ALA A 178 15.63 1.84 -1.10
C ALA A 178 15.60 1.84 0.43
N ALA A 179 16.01 0.73 1.03
CA ALA A 179 16.17 0.65 2.49
C ALA A 179 17.50 1.32 2.89
N VAL A 180 17.41 2.41 3.66
CA VAL A 180 18.56 3.13 4.22
C VAL A 180 18.31 3.30 5.72
N ASP A 181 19.22 2.82 6.56
CA ASP A 181 19.09 2.85 8.02
C ASP A 181 17.74 2.32 8.54
N GLY A 182 17.22 1.28 7.90
CA GLY A 182 15.98 0.62 8.27
C GLY A 182 14.69 1.36 7.93
N ALA A 183 14.77 2.41 7.12
CA ALA A 183 13.64 3.16 6.57
C ALA A 183 13.65 3.11 5.04
N LEU A 184 12.47 3.25 4.42
CA LEU A 184 12.39 3.46 2.98
C LEU A 184 12.67 4.93 2.65
N VAL A 185 13.59 5.15 1.72
CA VAL A 185 13.95 6.46 1.20
C VAL A 185 13.59 6.50 -0.28
N MET A 186 12.78 7.49 -0.67
CA MET A 186 12.36 7.67 -2.05
C MET A 186 13.52 8.16 -2.91
N PRO A 187 13.54 7.82 -4.21
CA PRO A 187 14.55 8.34 -5.13
C PRO A 187 14.57 9.88 -5.12
N GLY A 188 15.78 10.44 -4.98
CA GLY A 188 15.96 11.90 -4.90
C GLY A 188 15.65 12.56 -3.54
N GLU A 189 15.17 11.77 -2.55
CA GLU A 189 15.08 12.26 -1.18
C GLU A 189 16.43 12.14 -0.45
N THR A 190 16.83 13.20 0.23
CA THR A 190 17.91 13.11 1.22
C THR A 190 17.33 12.58 2.53
N ALA A 191 17.97 11.59 3.14
CA ALA A 191 17.54 10.98 4.41
C ALA A 191 17.48 11.99 5.59
N GLY A 192 18.05 13.16 5.45
CA GLY A 192 18.02 14.27 6.41
C GLY A 192 17.81 15.61 5.72
N GLY A 193 17.05 16.48 6.33
CA GLY A 193 16.85 17.86 5.86
C GLY A 193 15.80 18.58 6.70
N LEU A 194 15.96 19.88 6.86
CA LEU A 194 15.05 20.70 7.67
C LEU A 194 13.58 20.51 7.27
N SER A 195 13.30 20.45 5.97
CA SER A 195 11.92 20.25 5.47
C SER A 195 11.32 18.92 5.91
N ARG A 196 12.11 17.84 5.87
CA ARG A 196 11.69 16.51 6.33
C ARG A 196 11.49 16.49 7.84
N TRP A 197 12.41 17.09 8.58
CA TRP A 197 12.30 17.22 10.03
C TRP A 197 11.04 18.01 10.41
N LEU A 198 10.79 19.17 9.77
CA LEU A 198 9.57 19.96 9.98
C LEU A 198 8.30 19.15 9.64
N TYR A 199 8.30 18.37 8.58
CA TYR A 199 7.17 17.53 8.17
C TYR A 199 6.79 16.50 9.24
N TYR A 200 7.77 15.87 9.87
CA TYR A 200 7.49 14.85 10.90
C TYR A 200 7.21 15.43 12.30
N HIS A 201 7.61 16.68 12.57
CA HIS A 201 7.51 17.24 13.93
C HIS A 201 6.47 18.35 14.06
N PHE A 202 6.11 19.06 12.99
CA PHE A 202 5.20 20.19 13.02
C PHE A 202 3.99 19.99 12.11
N GLN A 203 2.81 19.84 12.72
CA GLN A 203 1.57 19.67 11.97
C GLN A 203 1.12 20.94 11.27
N LEU A 204 1.43 22.11 11.82
CA LEU A 204 1.23 23.40 11.15
C LEU A 204 2.00 23.45 9.81
N PHE A 205 3.25 22.96 9.80
CA PHE A 205 4.02 22.88 8.57
C PHE A 205 3.37 21.96 7.52
N VAL A 206 2.87 20.80 7.95
CA VAL A 206 2.15 19.86 7.08
C VAL A 206 0.87 20.50 6.53
N LEU A 207 0.08 21.17 7.39
CA LEU A 207 -1.13 21.88 7.00
C LEU A 207 -0.84 22.96 5.95
N ILE A 208 0.18 23.79 6.18
CA ILE A 208 0.58 24.85 5.23
C ILE A 208 1.06 24.22 3.92
N LYS A 209 1.94 23.21 3.99
CA LYS A 209 2.49 22.51 2.83
C LYS A 209 1.37 21.95 1.92
N ASN A 210 0.31 21.40 2.51
CA ASN A 210 -0.79 20.75 1.80
C ASN A 210 -1.97 21.72 1.49
N SER A 211 -1.86 22.99 1.87
CA SER A 211 -2.87 24.01 1.61
C SER A 211 -2.72 24.66 0.24
N PRO A 212 -3.77 25.38 -0.26
CA PRO A 212 -3.66 26.24 -1.45
C PRO A 212 -2.55 27.28 -1.35
N LEU A 213 -2.27 27.80 -0.14
CA LEU A 213 -1.17 28.72 0.14
C LEU A 213 0.19 28.05 -0.14
N GLY A 214 0.38 26.83 0.36
CA GLY A 214 1.58 26.04 0.10
C GLY A 214 1.78 25.73 -1.38
N ALA A 215 0.69 25.43 -2.09
CA ALA A 215 0.72 25.23 -3.54
C ALA A 215 1.13 26.52 -4.30
N SER A 216 0.61 27.66 -3.89
CA SER A 216 0.95 28.97 -4.47
C SER A 216 2.40 29.37 -4.20
N LEU A 217 2.88 29.14 -2.97
CA LEU A 217 4.28 29.37 -2.61
C LEU A 217 5.24 28.48 -3.43
N ARG A 218 4.91 27.21 -3.62
CA ARG A 218 5.71 26.30 -4.46
C ARG A 218 5.80 26.81 -5.90
N ARG A 219 4.67 27.23 -6.49
CA ARG A 219 4.64 27.79 -7.85
C ARG A 219 5.50 29.05 -7.95
N LEU A 220 5.40 29.96 -6.98
CA LEU A 220 6.19 31.19 -6.91
C LEU A 220 7.69 30.90 -6.83
N LEU A 221 8.08 29.83 -6.11
CA LEU A 221 9.47 29.40 -5.94
C LEU A 221 9.98 28.49 -7.08
N GLY A 222 9.20 28.30 -8.15
CA GLY A 222 9.55 27.41 -9.27
C GLY A 222 9.73 25.94 -8.86
N ARG A 223 9.12 25.52 -7.73
CA ARG A 223 9.23 24.14 -7.27
C ARG A 223 8.18 23.25 -7.96
N PRO A 224 8.53 21.99 -8.30
CA PRO A 224 7.60 21.07 -8.93
C PRO A 224 6.37 20.78 -8.07
N GLU A 225 5.31 20.32 -8.71
CA GLU A 225 4.12 19.84 -8.06
C GLU A 225 4.46 18.75 -7.00
N PRO A 226 3.72 18.67 -5.87
CA PRO A 226 3.94 17.61 -4.90
C PRO A 226 3.87 16.22 -5.54
N LEU A 227 4.75 15.33 -5.13
CA LEU A 227 4.79 13.97 -5.65
C LEU A 227 3.42 13.28 -5.54
N GLU A 228 2.73 13.43 -4.41
CA GLU A 228 1.39 12.89 -4.16
C GLU A 228 0.34 13.37 -5.18
N THR A 229 0.34 14.65 -5.53
CA THR A 229 -0.62 15.20 -6.52
C THR A 229 -0.30 14.70 -7.93
N ARG A 230 0.99 14.59 -8.24
CA ARG A 230 1.46 14.03 -9.51
C ARG A 230 1.11 12.56 -9.61
N GLN A 231 1.37 11.77 -8.57
CA GLN A 231 1.00 10.35 -8.51
C GLN A 231 -0.52 10.14 -8.66
N GLN A 232 -1.34 10.95 -7.97
CA GLN A 232 -2.80 10.90 -8.14
C GLN A 232 -3.26 11.20 -9.56
N ARG A 233 -2.58 12.09 -10.28
CA ARG A 233 -2.88 12.36 -11.68
C ARG A 233 -2.43 11.21 -12.58
N GLU A 234 -1.24 10.68 -12.33
CA GLU A 234 -0.69 9.53 -13.05
C GLU A 234 -1.51 8.25 -12.80
N GLU A 235 -2.14 8.11 -11.62
CA GLU A 235 -3.11 7.03 -11.35
C GLU A 235 -4.28 7.07 -12.34
N PHE A 236 -4.75 8.26 -12.77
CA PHE A 236 -5.85 8.36 -13.73
C PHE A 236 -5.49 7.85 -15.12
N ASP A 237 -4.21 7.75 -15.49
CA ASP A 237 -3.80 7.12 -16.75
C ASP A 237 -4.18 5.64 -16.82
N LEU A 238 -4.31 4.98 -15.65
CA LEU A 238 -4.78 3.59 -15.54
C LEU A 238 -6.23 3.41 -16.01
N TYR A 239 -7.04 4.45 -15.88
CA TYR A 239 -8.47 4.44 -16.19
C TYR A 239 -8.80 4.93 -17.59
N ALA A 240 -7.81 5.32 -18.40
CA ALA A 240 -8.02 5.80 -19.75
C ALA A 240 -8.48 4.66 -20.67
N LYS A 241 -9.61 4.86 -21.40
CA LYS A 241 -10.14 3.90 -22.36
C LYS A 241 -9.24 3.75 -23.57
N GLU A 242 -8.62 4.84 -23.98
CA GLU A 242 -7.72 4.91 -25.13
C GLU A 242 -6.49 5.73 -24.79
N GLY A 243 -5.37 5.43 -25.45
CA GLY A 243 -4.15 6.21 -25.28
C GLY A 243 -3.49 6.04 -23.93
N THR A 244 -3.52 4.82 -23.35
CA THR A 244 -2.80 4.50 -22.12
C THR A 244 -1.36 4.98 -22.16
N SER A 245 -0.88 5.55 -21.07
CA SER A 245 0.47 6.09 -20.98
C SER A 245 1.55 5.00 -21.19
N GLU A 246 2.75 5.42 -21.58
CA GLU A 246 3.88 4.49 -21.72
C GLU A 246 4.16 3.77 -20.41
N THR A 247 4.03 4.46 -19.27
CA THR A 247 4.18 3.87 -17.93
C THR A 247 3.22 2.70 -17.71
N VAL A 248 1.95 2.85 -18.07
CA VAL A 248 0.95 1.78 -17.92
C VAL A 248 1.27 0.60 -18.84
N ARG A 249 1.63 0.87 -20.11
CA ARG A 249 2.01 -0.20 -21.06
C ARG A 249 3.23 -0.97 -20.59
N GLN A 250 4.27 -0.25 -20.17
CA GLN A 250 5.50 -0.85 -19.67
C GLN A 250 5.26 -1.64 -18.39
N GLY A 251 4.49 -1.06 -17.44
CA GLY A 251 4.12 -1.75 -16.20
C GLY A 251 3.32 -3.02 -16.45
N ALA A 252 2.38 -3.01 -17.39
CA ALA A 252 1.63 -4.20 -17.78
C ALA A 252 2.54 -5.28 -18.38
N ALA A 253 3.48 -4.89 -19.24
CA ALA A 253 4.45 -5.84 -19.84
C ALA A 253 5.40 -6.45 -18.80
N GLU A 254 5.88 -5.66 -17.83
CA GLU A 254 6.72 -6.17 -16.73
C GLU A 254 5.92 -7.08 -15.79
N THR A 255 4.68 -6.69 -15.46
CA THR A 255 3.77 -7.50 -14.67
C THR A 255 3.51 -8.85 -15.37
N GLU A 256 3.24 -8.83 -16.66
CA GLU A 256 3.01 -10.07 -17.42
C GLU A 256 4.23 -11.00 -17.41
N ARG A 257 5.44 -10.44 -17.59
CA ARG A 257 6.68 -11.24 -17.50
C ARG A 257 6.85 -11.86 -16.11
N ALA A 258 6.56 -11.11 -15.07
CA ALA A 258 6.65 -11.59 -13.71
C ALA A 258 5.60 -12.67 -13.40
N VAL A 259 4.36 -12.49 -13.87
CA VAL A 259 3.28 -13.48 -13.74
C VAL A 259 3.63 -14.77 -14.49
N ALA A 260 4.19 -14.67 -15.69
CA ALA A 260 4.67 -15.85 -16.45
C ALA A 260 5.74 -16.62 -15.69
N ALA A 261 6.72 -15.92 -15.11
CA ALA A 261 7.76 -16.53 -14.29
C ALA A 261 7.17 -17.17 -13.02
N LEU A 262 6.28 -16.50 -12.32
CA LEU A 262 5.60 -17.04 -11.14
C LEU A 262 4.81 -18.30 -11.46
N ALA A 263 4.05 -18.31 -12.57
CA ALA A 263 3.27 -19.47 -13.00
C ALA A 263 4.16 -20.66 -13.34
N ALA A 264 5.28 -20.43 -14.03
CA ALA A 264 6.27 -21.48 -14.33
C ALA A 264 6.93 -22.04 -13.05
N ASP A 265 7.16 -21.19 -12.07
CA ASP A 265 7.87 -21.48 -10.82
C ASP A 265 6.97 -22.04 -9.70
N ALA A 266 5.66 -21.89 -9.83
CA ALA A 266 4.69 -22.34 -8.82
C ALA A 266 4.68 -23.85 -8.59
N GLY A 267 5.17 -24.63 -9.58
CA GLY A 267 5.22 -26.09 -9.49
C GLY A 267 3.83 -26.71 -9.32
N LYS A 268 3.58 -27.36 -8.19
CA LYS A 268 2.26 -27.93 -7.84
C LYS A 268 1.33 -26.95 -7.14
N ALA A 269 1.80 -25.78 -6.70
CA ALA A 269 1.00 -24.82 -6.00
C ALA A 269 -0.09 -24.22 -6.91
N ARG A 270 -1.32 -24.18 -6.45
CA ARG A 270 -2.42 -23.46 -7.12
C ARG A 270 -2.17 -21.96 -7.01
N VAL A 271 -2.16 -21.24 -8.12
CA VAL A 271 -2.07 -19.77 -8.11
C VAL A 271 -3.46 -19.18 -8.24
N LEU A 272 -3.81 -18.23 -7.36
CA LEU A 272 -5.02 -17.41 -7.43
C LEU A 272 -4.62 -15.94 -7.35
N ALA A 273 -5.03 -15.14 -8.34
CA ALA A 273 -4.86 -13.71 -8.31
C ALA A 273 -6.04 -13.02 -7.61
N VAL A 274 -5.74 -12.01 -6.79
CA VAL A 274 -6.75 -11.19 -6.10
C VAL A 274 -6.55 -9.74 -6.49
N ILE A 275 -7.54 -9.13 -7.13
CA ILE A 275 -7.50 -7.71 -7.51
C ILE A 275 -8.16 -6.89 -6.40
N VAL A 276 -7.38 -6.02 -5.77
CA VAL A 276 -7.85 -5.06 -4.77
C VAL A 276 -8.08 -3.71 -5.46
N PRO A 277 -9.32 -3.21 -5.47
CA PRO A 277 -9.64 -1.92 -6.09
C PRO A 277 -9.17 -0.74 -5.24
N SER A 278 -8.94 0.42 -5.87
CA SER A 278 -8.69 1.67 -5.15
C SER A 278 -10.00 2.28 -4.62
N LEU A 279 -9.88 3.11 -3.57
CA LEU A 279 -11.04 3.84 -3.03
C LEU A 279 -11.68 4.77 -4.08
N ILE A 280 -10.87 5.35 -4.98
CA ILE A 280 -11.37 6.21 -6.07
C ILE A 280 -12.23 5.39 -7.03
N GLN A 281 -11.86 4.15 -7.29
CA GLN A 281 -12.56 3.26 -8.21
C GLN A 281 -13.93 2.83 -7.67
N VAL A 282 -14.01 2.52 -6.38
CA VAL A 282 -15.24 1.97 -5.77
C VAL A 282 -16.17 3.03 -5.19
N ASP A 283 -15.72 4.28 -4.99
CA ASP A 283 -16.54 5.40 -4.53
C ASP A 283 -16.91 6.34 -5.69
N PRO A 284 -18.17 6.30 -6.20
CA PRO A 284 -18.59 7.14 -7.31
C PRO A 284 -18.44 8.64 -7.06
N ARG A 285 -18.56 9.08 -5.79
CA ARG A 285 -18.42 10.51 -5.43
C ARG A 285 -16.97 10.96 -5.56
N ARG A 286 -16.03 10.14 -5.07
CA ARG A 286 -14.59 10.42 -5.22
C ARG A 286 -14.17 10.37 -6.68
N TRP A 287 -14.67 9.42 -7.44
CA TRP A 287 -14.44 9.32 -8.87
C TRP A 287 -14.79 10.62 -9.58
N GLN A 288 -16.03 11.09 -9.43
CA GLN A 288 -16.50 12.34 -10.05
C GLN A 288 -15.72 13.57 -9.57
N ALA A 289 -15.45 13.67 -8.27
CA ALA A 289 -14.68 14.76 -7.71
C ALA A 289 -13.25 14.85 -8.28
N ASN A 290 -12.60 13.71 -8.53
CA ASN A 290 -11.26 13.70 -9.11
C ASN A 290 -11.28 14.01 -10.62
N LEU A 291 -12.25 13.51 -11.39
CA LEU A 291 -12.41 13.91 -12.79
C LEU A 291 -12.55 15.44 -12.91
N GLN A 292 -13.40 16.05 -12.08
CA GLN A 292 -13.56 17.51 -12.02
C GLN A 292 -12.27 18.23 -11.60
N ARG A 293 -11.62 17.75 -10.54
CA ARG A 293 -10.38 18.34 -10.00
C ARG A 293 -9.27 18.42 -11.05
N PHE A 294 -9.14 17.37 -11.86
CA PHE A 294 -8.10 17.27 -12.87
C PHE A 294 -8.56 17.75 -14.26
N GLY A 295 -9.81 18.20 -14.42
CA GLY A 295 -10.37 18.67 -15.69
C GLY A 295 -10.43 17.57 -16.75
N LEU A 296 -10.70 16.33 -16.34
CA LEU A 296 -10.74 15.16 -17.22
C LEU A 296 -12.15 14.98 -17.83
N ASP A 297 -12.21 14.63 -19.11
CA ASP A 297 -13.47 14.29 -19.79
C ASP A 297 -13.96 12.91 -19.34
N PRO A 298 -15.12 12.81 -18.65
CA PRO A 298 -15.63 11.53 -18.16
C PRO A 298 -15.83 10.46 -19.25
N ALA A 299 -16.07 10.87 -20.50
CA ALA A 299 -16.29 9.95 -21.61
C ALA A 299 -15.03 9.13 -21.95
N ARG A 300 -13.85 9.64 -21.63
CA ARG A 300 -12.55 9.03 -21.94
C ARG A 300 -12.03 8.09 -20.86
N TYR A 301 -12.70 7.96 -19.73
CA TYR A 301 -12.23 7.19 -18.59
C TYR A 301 -13.26 6.16 -18.16
N ASP A 302 -12.78 4.99 -17.73
CA ASP A 302 -13.60 3.92 -17.17
C ASP A 302 -12.90 3.31 -15.95
N ARG A 303 -13.66 3.15 -14.89
CA ARG A 303 -13.16 2.58 -13.61
C ARG A 303 -12.70 1.13 -13.75
N ALA A 304 -13.22 0.40 -14.74
CA ALA A 304 -12.90 -1.01 -14.95
C ALA A 304 -11.61 -1.24 -15.73
N CYS A 305 -11.08 -0.24 -16.45
CA CYS A 305 -9.90 -0.40 -17.31
C CYS A 305 -8.71 -1.11 -16.63
N PRO A 306 -8.26 -0.72 -15.41
CA PRO A 306 -7.12 -1.40 -14.80
C PRO A 306 -7.42 -2.84 -14.41
N ASN A 307 -8.66 -3.17 -14.01
CA ASN A 307 -9.05 -4.55 -13.72
C ASN A 307 -8.99 -5.41 -14.97
N GLU A 308 -9.39 -4.88 -16.13
CA GLU A 308 -9.32 -5.60 -17.40
C GLU A 308 -7.89 -5.87 -17.84
N ILE A 309 -6.96 -4.92 -17.59
CA ILE A 309 -5.53 -5.13 -17.84
C ILE A 309 -5.03 -6.34 -17.04
N PHE A 310 -5.26 -6.35 -15.72
CA PHE A 310 -4.82 -7.46 -14.86
C PHE A 310 -5.53 -8.77 -15.21
N ARG A 311 -6.85 -8.77 -15.43
CA ARG A 311 -7.60 -9.96 -15.85
C ARG A 311 -7.04 -10.54 -17.16
N GLY A 312 -6.72 -9.68 -18.13
CA GLY A 312 -6.11 -10.10 -19.39
C GLY A 312 -4.73 -10.73 -19.18
N ILE A 313 -3.88 -10.17 -18.32
CA ILE A 313 -2.57 -10.73 -17.96
C ILE A 313 -2.77 -12.13 -17.35
N PHE A 314 -3.56 -12.25 -16.31
CA PHE A 314 -3.74 -13.52 -15.60
C PHE A 314 -4.40 -14.59 -16.46
N ALA A 315 -5.39 -14.23 -17.30
CA ALA A 315 -6.06 -15.16 -18.22
C ALA A 315 -5.10 -15.79 -19.22
N ARG A 316 -4.11 -15.03 -19.75
CA ARG A 316 -3.09 -15.57 -20.66
C ARG A 316 -2.21 -16.65 -20.04
N HIS A 317 -2.13 -16.68 -18.70
CA HIS A 317 -1.34 -17.68 -17.95
C HIS A 317 -2.21 -18.70 -17.22
N GLY A 318 -3.53 -18.73 -17.51
CA GLY A 318 -4.46 -19.69 -16.91
C GLY A 318 -4.67 -19.50 -15.40
N ILE A 319 -4.38 -18.29 -14.86
CA ILE A 319 -4.52 -17.98 -13.44
C ILE A 319 -5.93 -17.45 -13.19
N PRO A 320 -6.72 -18.11 -12.33
CA PRO A 320 -8.02 -17.60 -11.92
C PRO A 320 -7.90 -16.28 -11.15
N VAL A 321 -8.92 -15.41 -11.28
CA VAL A 321 -8.93 -14.05 -10.73
C VAL A 321 -10.16 -13.84 -9.86
N LEU A 322 -9.95 -13.47 -8.60
CA LEU A 322 -10.97 -12.90 -7.75
C LEU A 322 -10.86 -11.36 -7.79
N ASP A 323 -11.87 -10.70 -8.35
CA ASP A 323 -11.95 -9.25 -8.37
C ASP A 323 -12.83 -8.72 -7.24
N LEU A 324 -12.26 -7.91 -6.36
CA LEU A 324 -12.96 -7.36 -5.19
C LEU A 324 -13.70 -6.05 -5.50
N MET A 325 -13.74 -5.57 -6.75
CA MET A 325 -14.37 -4.30 -7.09
C MET A 325 -15.87 -4.27 -6.76
N GLU A 326 -16.62 -5.30 -7.16
CA GLU A 326 -18.06 -5.37 -6.91
C GLU A 326 -18.39 -5.50 -5.42
N PRO A 327 -17.85 -6.49 -4.67
CA PRO A 327 -18.16 -6.62 -3.25
C PRO A 327 -17.76 -5.38 -2.44
N PHE A 328 -16.69 -4.69 -2.80
CA PHE A 328 -16.26 -3.49 -2.11
C PHE A 328 -17.16 -2.29 -2.44
N SER A 329 -17.57 -2.13 -3.71
CA SER A 329 -18.56 -1.11 -4.12
C SER A 329 -19.89 -1.27 -3.38
N LEU A 330 -20.38 -2.53 -3.26
CA LEU A 330 -21.61 -2.85 -2.52
C LEU A 330 -21.48 -2.55 -1.02
N ALA A 331 -20.34 -2.85 -0.41
CA ALA A 331 -20.08 -2.55 1.00
C ALA A 331 -20.08 -1.05 1.28
N LEU A 332 -19.41 -0.26 0.44
CA LEU A 332 -19.44 1.21 0.53
C LEU A 332 -20.83 1.79 0.31
N ALA A 333 -21.59 1.27 -0.67
CA ALA A 333 -22.97 1.69 -0.91
C ALA A 333 -23.88 1.44 0.31
N LYS A 334 -23.60 0.40 1.11
CA LYS A 334 -24.26 0.12 2.39
C LYS A 334 -23.72 0.95 3.57
N GLY A 335 -22.82 1.90 3.32
CA GLY A 335 -22.24 2.78 4.34
C GLY A 335 -21.14 2.13 5.19
N GLN A 336 -20.62 0.98 4.81
CA GLN A 336 -19.50 0.34 5.52
C GLN A 336 -18.21 1.11 5.27
N LYS A 337 -17.44 1.37 6.32
CA LYS A 337 -16.15 2.04 6.25
C LYS A 337 -15.04 1.00 6.01
N ILE A 338 -14.87 0.57 4.76
CA ILE A 338 -13.88 -0.45 4.38
C ILE A 338 -12.52 0.13 3.97
N TYR A 339 -12.42 1.44 3.78
CA TYR A 339 -11.17 2.17 3.57
C TYR A 339 -11.02 3.28 4.60
N TYR A 340 -9.78 3.58 4.94
CA TYR A 340 -9.45 4.83 5.62
C TYR A 340 -9.67 6.02 4.69
N SER A 341 -10.15 7.12 5.24
CA SER A 341 -10.58 8.26 4.41
C SER A 341 -9.43 9.12 3.90
N ILE A 342 -8.32 9.16 4.64
CA ILE A 342 -7.13 9.96 4.32
C ILE A 342 -6.06 9.05 3.71
N ASP A 343 -5.72 7.96 4.38
CA ASP A 343 -4.66 7.03 4.00
C ASP A 343 -5.02 6.13 2.81
N GLN A 344 -6.29 5.79 2.68
CA GLN A 344 -6.88 4.96 1.62
C GLN A 344 -6.50 3.47 1.62
N HIS A 345 -5.71 2.99 2.56
CA HIS A 345 -5.63 1.55 2.82
C HIS A 345 -6.94 1.02 3.41
N LEU A 346 -7.08 -0.31 3.44
CA LEU A 346 -8.24 -0.95 4.03
C LEU A 346 -8.29 -0.76 5.55
N THR A 347 -9.48 -0.55 6.06
CA THR A 347 -9.76 -0.69 7.50
C THR A 347 -9.79 -2.18 7.89
N PRO A 348 -9.78 -2.53 9.19
CA PRO A 348 -10.01 -3.90 9.62
C PRO A 348 -11.28 -4.54 9.04
N ALA A 349 -12.34 -3.73 8.81
CA ALA A 349 -13.57 -4.19 8.15
C ALA A 349 -13.34 -4.51 6.66
N GLY A 350 -12.54 -3.72 5.96
CA GLY A 350 -12.16 -3.98 4.57
C GLY A 350 -11.31 -5.23 4.43
N TYR A 351 -10.33 -5.42 5.32
CA TYR A 351 -9.51 -6.64 5.35
C TYR A 351 -10.34 -7.88 5.64
N ARG A 352 -11.31 -7.80 6.56
CA ARG A 352 -12.24 -8.89 6.82
C ARG A 352 -13.06 -9.25 5.58
N LEU A 353 -13.63 -8.26 4.89
CA LEU A 353 -14.41 -8.49 3.67
C LEU A 353 -13.56 -9.16 2.58
N ALA A 354 -12.30 -8.73 2.40
CA ALA A 354 -11.37 -9.39 1.49
C ALA A 354 -11.15 -10.87 1.87
N ALA A 355 -10.87 -11.15 3.15
CA ALA A 355 -10.69 -12.52 3.65
C ALA A 355 -11.91 -13.41 3.43
N GLU A 356 -13.11 -12.88 3.68
CA GLU A 356 -14.38 -13.61 3.47
C GLU A 356 -14.55 -14.00 2.00
N ARG A 357 -14.26 -13.08 1.07
CA ARG A 357 -14.36 -13.34 -0.38
C ARG A 357 -13.31 -14.32 -0.87
N ILE A 358 -12.05 -14.16 -0.43
CA ILE A 358 -10.98 -15.10 -0.74
C ILE A 358 -11.29 -16.50 -0.17
N GLY A 359 -11.80 -16.56 1.05
CA GLY A 359 -12.18 -17.84 1.68
C GLY A 359 -13.32 -18.57 0.98
N LEU A 360 -14.25 -17.83 0.34
CA LEU A 360 -15.29 -18.44 -0.51
C LEU A 360 -14.68 -18.97 -1.81
N GLU A 361 -13.82 -18.22 -2.45
CA GLU A 361 -13.17 -18.59 -3.71
C GLU A 361 -12.24 -19.80 -3.57
N LEU A 362 -11.56 -19.92 -2.43
CA LEU A 362 -10.71 -21.07 -2.15
C LEU A 362 -11.51 -22.35 -1.83
N ALA A 363 -12.77 -22.23 -1.42
CA ALA A 363 -13.63 -23.36 -1.11
C ALA A 363 -14.32 -23.96 -2.33
N ASP A 364 -14.34 -23.25 -3.48
CA ASP A 364 -15.01 -23.67 -4.71
C ASP A 364 -14.07 -23.47 -5.94
N PRO A 365 -13.55 -24.50 -6.59
CA PRO A 365 -13.67 -25.95 -6.28
C PRO A 365 -12.93 -26.33 -5.00
N PRO A 366 -13.25 -27.52 -4.42
CA PRO A 366 -12.64 -27.94 -3.16
C PRO A 366 -11.12 -27.87 -3.25
N LEU A 367 -10.52 -27.36 -2.16
CA LEU A 367 -9.08 -27.27 -2.02
C LEU A 367 -8.46 -28.67 -2.27
N PRO A 368 -7.30 -28.77 -2.94
CA PRO A 368 -6.60 -30.03 -3.08
C PRO A 368 -6.42 -30.64 -1.68
N GLU A 369 -6.66 -31.96 -1.56
CA GLU A 369 -6.34 -32.66 -0.31
C GLU A 369 -4.83 -32.49 -0.06
N PRO A 370 -4.44 -32.03 1.13
CA PRO A 370 -3.03 -31.84 1.46
C PRO A 370 -2.32 -33.21 1.50
N GLU A 371 -1.24 -33.35 0.75
CA GLU A 371 -0.38 -34.56 0.73
C GLU A 371 0.26 -34.85 2.10
#